data_396f88abf80a69107a9af643bdd84f9a
#
_entry.id   396f88abf80a69107a9af643bdd84f9a
#
_cell.length_a   1.000
_cell.length_b   1.000
_cell.length_c   1.000
_cell.angle_alpha   90.00
_cell.angle_beta   90.00
_cell.angle_gamma   90.00
#
_symmetry.space_group_name_H-M   'P 1'
#
loop_
_entity.id
_entity.type
_entity.pdbx_description
1 polymer ?
#
loop_
_entity_poly.entity_id
_entity_poly.type
_entity_poly.pdbx_seq_one_letter_code
_entity_poly.pdbx_strand_id
1 'polypeptide(L)'
;KDVQLLIRVLSRFSGIKEKLLPQLLMSNPETVNFPIQAYMTILDEFYSRGYYTENETVYKVNGNGHKHWPRTVKTQRAYPQNGSLIYLTTVVKESRVDSSNYLTKINEFCVDEAYKKIGFLFTANTPRKATVPFDEKRFLMALRDKLHGENNDKNKSLFSSMIDMIQYVGKKGKNARFFFGTNDFEYVWERLIDFNFGI
;
A
#
# COMPACT_ATOMS: atom_id res chain seq x y z
N LYS A 1 13.00 -23.64 5.09
CA LYS A 1 11.62 -24.07 4.74
C LYS A 1 10.70 -24.03 5.96
N ASP A 2 11.10 -24.59 7.11
CA ASP A 2 10.25 -24.75 8.30
C ASP A 2 9.87 -23.40 8.94
N VAL A 3 10.82 -22.45 9.04
CA VAL A 3 10.56 -21.10 9.55
C VAL A 3 9.55 -20.34 8.67
N GLN A 4 9.64 -20.49 7.35
CA GLN A 4 8.69 -19.88 6.42
C GLN A 4 7.28 -20.45 6.60
N LEU A 5 7.18 -21.77 6.78
CA LEU A 5 5.91 -22.43 7.04
C LEU A 5 5.33 -21.96 8.38
N LEU A 6 6.14 -21.93 9.44
CA LEU A 6 5.73 -21.46 10.76
C LEU A 6 5.19 -20.03 10.72
N ILE A 7 5.89 -19.10 10.08
CA ILE A 7 5.45 -17.70 9.98
C ILE A 7 4.17 -17.59 9.17
N ARG A 8 4.00 -18.33 8.06
CA ARG A 8 2.75 -18.35 7.28
C ARG A 8 1.57 -18.87 8.10
N VAL A 9 1.79 -19.92 8.89
CA VAL A 9 0.77 -20.49 9.77
C VAL A 9 0.38 -19.48 10.84
N LEU A 10 1.35 -18.91 11.55
CA LEU A 10 1.11 -17.93 12.59
C LEU A 10 0.46 -16.65 12.07
N SER A 11 0.83 -16.17 10.87
CA SER A 11 0.21 -14.99 10.27
C SER A 11 -1.24 -15.25 9.87
N ARG A 12 -1.57 -16.43 9.33
CA ARG A 12 -2.96 -16.81 9.07
C ARG A 12 -3.79 -16.92 10.34
N PHE A 13 -3.22 -17.48 11.39
CA PHE A 13 -3.88 -17.62 12.67
C PHE A 13 -4.12 -16.26 13.35
N SER A 14 -3.15 -15.34 13.33
CA SER A 14 -3.28 -14.00 13.89
C SER A 14 -4.37 -13.19 13.18
N GLY A 15 -4.50 -13.28 11.86
CA GLY A 15 -5.57 -12.61 11.11
C GLY A 15 -6.97 -13.07 11.48
N ILE A 16 -7.13 -14.30 11.98
CA ILE A 16 -8.42 -14.84 12.44
C ILE A 16 -8.76 -14.36 13.87
N LYS A 17 -7.74 -14.11 14.70
CA LYS A 17 -7.89 -13.73 16.12
C LYS A 17 -7.52 -12.27 16.45
N GLU A 18 -7.37 -11.40 15.47
CA GLU A 18 -6.99 -9.99 15.69
C GLU A 18 -7.86 -9.26 16.75
N LYS A 19 -9.08 -9.76 16.98
CA LYS A 19 -9.99 -9.24 18.02
C LYS A 19 -9.68 -9.73 19.45
N LEU A 20 -8.88 -10.79 19.63
CA LEU A 20 -8.60 -11.40 20.94
C LEU A 20 -7.16 -11.21 21.41
N LEU A 21 -6.23 -10.91 20.51
CA LEU A 21 -4.80 -10.74 20.82
C LEU A 21 -4.43 -9.53 21.72
N PRO A 22 -5.13 -8.39 21.69
CA PRO A 22 -4.74 -7.25 22.52
C PRO A 22 -4.80 -7.53 24.03
N GLN A 23 -5.59 -8.49 24.46
CA GLN A 23 -5.77 -8.78 25.91
C GLN A 23 -4.73 -9.77 26.47
N LEU A 24 -4.14 -10.62 25.64
CA LEU A 24 -3.18 -11.65 26.09
C LEU A 24 -1.70 -11.19 26.06
N LEU A 25 -1.39 -10.11 25.35
CA LEU A 25 -0.02 -9.60 25.21
C LEU A 25 0.33 -8.43 26.17
N MET A 26 -0.54 -8.11 27.13
CA MET A 26 -0.36 -6.98 28.06
C MET A 26 0.63 -7.23 29.21
N SER A 27 1.40 -8.33 29.22
CA SER A 27 2.32 -8.63 30.32
C SER A 27 3.70 -7.94 30.22
N ASN A 28 3.98 -7.18 29.15
CA ASN A 28 5.23 -6.39 29.10
C ASN A 28 5.07 -5.10 28.26
N PRO A 29 4.98 -3.91 28.90
CA PRO A 29 4.74 -2.64 28.22
C PRO A 29 5.89 -2.17 27.31
N GLU A 30 7.04 -2.84 27.33
CA GLU A 30 8.22 -2.47 26.53
C GLU A 30 8.33 -3.23 25.19
N THR A 31 7.51 -4.26 24.95
CA THR A 31 7.52 -4.99 23.68
C THR A 31 6.51 -4.39 22.71
N VAL A 32 6.96 -3.49 21.85
CA VAL A 32 6.15 -3.05 20.71
C VAL A 32 6.02 -4.22 19.75
N ASN A 33 4.82 -4.74 19.58
CA ASN A 33 4.54 -5.87 18.69
C ASN A 33 4.92 -5.51 17.24
N PHE A 34 5.64 -6.42 16.60
CA PHE A 34 5.97 -6.28 15.18
C PHE A 34 4.70 -6.46 14.35
N PRO A 35 4.30 -5.44 13.54
CA PRO A 35 3.05 -5.48 12.77
C PRO A 35 3.21 -6.35 11.51
N ILE A 36 3.39 -7.66 11.69
CA ILE A 36 3.69 -8.59 10.58
C ILE A 36 2.62 -8.56 9.48
N GLN A 37 1.34 -8.39 9.85
CA GLN A 37 0.25 -8.31 8.89
C GLN A 37 0.39 -7.11 7.96
N ALA A 38 0.79 -5.94 8.50
CA ALA A 38 1.04 -4.76 7.70
C ALA A 38 2.17 -4.99 6.69
N TYR A 39 3.26 -5.62 7.13
CA TYR A 39 4.39 -5.96 6.25
C TYR A 39 3.99 -6.97 5.17
N MET A 40 3.22 -8.00 5.52
CA MET A 40 2.70 -8.99 4.57
C MET A 40 1.77 -8.34 3.55
N THR A 41 0.81 -7.53 3.99
CA THR A 41 -0.13 -6.83 3.10
C THR A 41 0.61 -5.94 2.09
N ILE A 42 1.64 -5.19 2.53
CA ILE A 42 2.43 -4.33 1.65
C ILE A 42 3.14 -5.14 0.56
N LEU A 43 3.75 -6.27 0.92
CA LEU A 43 4.45 -7.11 -0.06
C LEU A 43 3.47 -7.88 -0.97
N ASP A 44 2.37 -8.40 -0.44
CA ASP A 44 1.34 -9.09 -1.23
C ASP A 44 0.74 -8.15 -2.28
N GLU A 45 0.44 -6.90 -1.90
CA GLU A 45 -0.06 -5.89 -2.83
C GLU A 45 1.01 -5.51 -3.87
N PHE A 46 2.27 -5.37 -3.47
CA PHE A 46 3.36 -5.11 -4.39
C PHE A 46 3.55 -6.25 -5.42
N TYR A 47 3.54 -7.50 -4.99
CA TYR A 47 3.71 -8.64 -5.91
C TYR A 47 2.49 -8.90 -6.79
N SER A 48 1.30 -8.49 -6.37
CA SER A 48 0.08 -8.65 -7.15
C SER A 48 -0.17 -7.52 -8.15
N ARG A 49 0.16 -6.28 -7.81
CA ARG A 49 -0.18 -5.07 -8.60
C ARG A 49 1.00 -4.14 -8.92
N GLY A 50 2.18 -4.39 -8.37
CA GLY A 50 3.31 -3.48 -8.44
C GLY A 50 3.23 -2.34 -7.42
N TYR A 51 4.05 -1.30 -7.63
CA TYR A 51 4.02 -0.11 -6.78
C TYR A 51 2.70 0.66 -6.94
N TYR A 52 2.23 1.23 -5.85
CA TYR A 52 1.10 2.16 -5.89
C TYR A 52 1.43 3.36 -6.77
N THR A 53 0.53 3.67 -7.69
CA THR A 53 0.65 4.83 -8.58
C THR A 53 -0.69 5.57 -8.65
N GLU A 54 -0.65 6.86 -8.84
CA GLU A 54 -1.84 7.68 -9.08
C GLU A 54 -1.99 8.03 -10.55
N ASN A 55 -3.25 8.22 -10.97
CA ASN A 55 -3.55 8.73 -12.28
C ASN A 55 -3.74 10.24 -12.22
N GLU A 56 -2.92 10.97 -12.94
CA GLU A 56 -3.07 12.40 -13.14
C GLU A 56 -3.91 12.68 -14.40
N THR A 57 -4.81 13.65 -14.30
CA THR A 57 -5.55 14.16 -15.46
C THR A 57 -4.76 15.28 -16.11
N VAL A 58 -4.25 15.02 -17.30
CA VAL A 58 -3.53 16.02 -18.12
C VAL A 58 -4.43 16.50 -19.26
N TYR A 59 -4.40 17.80 -19.51
CA TYR A 59 -5.10 18.41 -20.64
C TYR A 59 -4.10 18.80 -21.71
N LYS A 60 -4.30 18.31 -22.94
CA LYS A 60 -3.45 18.61 -24.08
C LYS A 60 -4.26 19.12 -25.26
N VAL A 61 -3.65 19.94 -26.09
CA VAL A 61 -4.23 20.35 -27.37
C VAL A 61 -3.95 19.28 -28.41
N ASN A 62 -5.01 18.82 -29.11
CA ASN A 62 -4.93 17.79 -30.16
C ASN A 62 -4.26 16.47 -29.73
N GLY A 63 -4.42 16.05 -28.46
CA GLY A 63 -3.96 14.74 -27.96
C GLY A 63 -4.92 13.60 -28.35
N ASN A 64 -4.59 12.38 -27.88
CA ASN A 64 -5.35 11.15 -28.18
C ASN A 64 -6.46 10.84 -27.16
N GLY A 65 -6.77 11.74 -26.23
CA GLY A 65 -7.75 11.52 -25.17
C GLY A 65 -9.17 11.91 -25.55
N HIS A 66 -10.08 11.91 -24.56
CA HIS A 66 -11.44 12.38 -24.73
C HIS A 66 -11.49 13.90 -24.87
N LYS A 67 -12.23 14.40 -25.89
CA LYS A 67 -12.41 15.84 -26.12
C LYS A 67 -13.11 16.49 -24.94
N HIS A 68 -12.49 17.52 -24.37
CA HIS A 68 -13.03 18.28 -23.26
C HIS A 68 -13.60 19.61 -23.78
N TRP A 69 -14.85 19.58 -24.24
CA TRP A 69 -15.52 20.72 -24.90
C TRP A 69 -15.55 22.01 -24.06
N PRO A 70 -15.89 21.97 -22.74
CA PRO A 70 -15.91 23.21 -21.95
C PRO A 70 -14.56 23.93 -21.96
N ARG A 71 -13.45 23.19 -21.91
CA ARG A 71 -12.12 23.80 -21.95
C ARG A 71 -11.72 24.21 -23.36
N THR A 72 -12.13 23.43 -24.38
CA THR A 72 -11.91 23.79 -25.79
C THR A 72 -12.57 25.13 -26.12
N VAL A 73 -13.86 25.31 -25.82
CA VAL A 73 -14.60 26.54 -26.06
C VAL A 73 -13.98 27.71 -25.32
N LYS A 74 -13.49 27.52 -24.12
CA LYS A 74 -12.91 28.58 -23.30
C LYS A 74 -11.50 29.01 -23.73
N THR A 75 -10.71 28.07 -24.31
CA THR A 75 -9.25 28.28 -24.54
C THR A 75 -8.82 28.25 -25.99
N GLN A 76 -9.66 27.69 -26.90
CA GLN A 76 -9.33 27.56 -28.32
C GLN A 76 -10.10 28.58 -29.16
N ARG A 77 -9.47 28.97 -30.26
CA ARG A 77 -10.10 29.92 -31.20
C ARG A 77 -11.20 29.22 -32.01
N ALA A 78 -12.37 29.82 -31.98
CA ALA A 78 -13.49 29.41 -32.80
C ALA A 78 -13.47 30.11 -34.17
N TYR A 79 -13.81 29.40 -35.23
CA TYR A 79 -13.92 29.91 -36.58
C TYR A 79 -15.36 29.76 -37.04
N PRO A 80 -16.04 30.85 -37.43
CA PRO A 80 -17.41 30.79 -37.97
C PRO A 80 -17.38 30.19 -39.38
N GLN A 81 -18.19 29.16 -39.62
CA GLN A 81 -18.36 28.53 -40.92
C GLN A 81 -19.83 28.07 -41.06
N ASN A 82 -20.52 28.56 -42.11
CA ASN A 82 -21.87 28.15 -42.45
C ASN A 82 -22.88 28.22 -41.27
N GLY A 83 -22.84 29.31 -40.48
CA GLY A 83 -23.72 29.47 -39.31
C GLY A 83 -23.32 28.63 -38.07
N SER A 84 -22.24 27.88 -38.12
CA SER A 84 -21.71 27.10 -37.03
C SER A 84 -20.31 27.54 -36.59
N LEU A 85 -19.94 27.25 -35.37
CA LEU A 85 -18.57 27.47 -34.87
C LEU A 85 -17.74 26.20 -34.99
N ILE A 86 -16.61 26.30 -35.68
CA ILE A 86 -15.66 25.17 -35.85
C ILE A 86 -14.41 25.46 -35.04
N TYR A 87 -13.90 24.43 -34.34
CA TYR A 87 -12.65 24.46 -33.63
C TYR A 87 -11.62 23.57 -34.37
N LEU A 88 -10.59 24.19 -34.93
CA LEU A 88 -9.50 23.46 -35.61
C LEU A 88 -8.61 22.71 -34.61
N THR A 89 -8.54 23.20 -33.39
CA THR A 89 -7.83 22.58 -32.29
C THR A 89 -8.77 22.27 -31.16
N THR A 90 -8.65 21.10 -30.56
CA THR A 90 -9.50 20.67 -29.42
C THR A 90 -8.61 20.32 -28.23
N VAL A 91 -9.09 20.66 -27.03
CA VAL A 91 -8.47 20.23 -25.79
C VAL A 91 -8.99 18.84 -25.45
N VAL A 92 -8.07 17.90 -25.21
CA VAL A 92 -8.38 16.54 -24.80
C VAL A 92 -7.95 16.30 -23.36
N LYS A 93 -8.71 15.46 -22.68
CA LYS A 93 -8.42 14.98 -21.33
C LYS A 93 -7.75 13.61 -21.46
N GLU A 94 -6.51 13.49 -20.99
CA GLU A 94 -5.76 12.24 -20.91
C GLU A 94 -5.55 11.85 -19.46
N SER A 95 -5.65 10.57 -19.16
CA SER A 95 -5.21 10.01 -17.87
C SER A 95 -3.77 9.54 -18.01
N ARG A 96 -2.91 9.97 -17.14
CA ARG A 96 -1.49 9.61 -17.13
C ARG A 96 -1.12 9.02 -15.79
N VAL A 97 -0.37 7.93 -15.79
CA VAL A 97 0.18 7.37 -14.55
C VAL A 97 1.31 8.29 -14.07
N ASP A 98 1.16 8.85 -12.87
CA ASP A 98 2.23 9.60 -12.21
C ASP A 98 3.03 8.69 -11.30
N SER A 99 4.16 8.20 -11.79
CA SER A 99 5.12 7.40 -11.04
C SER A 99 6.05 8.26 -10.15
N SER A 100 6.00 9.58 -10.27
CA SER A 100 6.82 10.52 -9.48
C SER A 100 6.08 11.06 -8.25
N ASN A 101 4.82 10.68 -8.06
CA ASN A 101 3.99 11.10 -6.95
C ASN A 101 4.64 10.74 -5.61
N TYR A 102 4.49 11.63 -4.63
CA TYR A 102 5.06 11.45 -3.29
C TYR A 102 4.55 10.18 -2.59
N LEU A 103 3.27 9.82 -2.79
CA LEU A 103 2.69 8.57 -2.25
C LEU A 103 3.32 7.32 -2.88
N THR A 104 3.63 7.36 -4.18
CA THR A 104 4.38 6.28 -4.83
C THR A 104 5.74 6.08 -4.17
N LYS A 105 6.45 7.18 -3.86
CA LYS A 105 7.77 7.12 -3.20
C LYS A 105 7.68 6.63 -1.76
N ILE A 106 6.62 6.98 -1.03
CA ILE A 106 6.36 6.41 0.31
C ILE A 106 6.08 4.90 0.20
N ASN A 107 5.31 4.48 -0.80
CA ASN A 107 5.06 3.06 -1.05
C ASN A 107 6.36 2.31 -1.40
N GLU A 108 7.23 2.87 -2.25
CA GLU A 108 8.56 2.31 -2.55
C GLU A 108 9.39 2.13 -1.26
N PHE A 109 9.36 3.12 -0.35
CA PHE A 109 10.03 3.03 0.95
C PHE A 109 9.46 1.88 1.80
N CYS A 110 8.13 1.78 1.89
CA CYS A 110 7.48 0.73 2.67
C CYS A 110 7.76 -0.67 2.11
N VAL A 111 7.75 -0.83 0.78
CA VAL A 111 8.07 -2.10 0.12
C VAL A 111 9.53 -2.50 0.35
N ASP A 112 10.48 -1.56 0.23
CA ASP A 112 11.92 -1.82 0.48
C ASP A 112 12.16 -2.23 1.94
N GLU A 113 11.57 -1.51 2.91
CA GLU A 113 11.67 -1.86 4.33
C GLU A 113 10.99 -3.19 4.68
N ALA A 114 9.82 -3.46 4.11
CA ALA A 114 9.14 -4.73 4.28
C ALA A 114 9.97 -5.89 3.70
N TYR A 115 10.53 -5.72 2.52
CA TYR A 115 11.38 -6.73 1.89
C TYR A 115 12.65 -7.02 2.70
N LYS A 116 13.30 -6.01 3.27
CA LYS A 116 14.46 -6.20 4.15
C LYS A 116 14.15 -7.06 5.37
N LYS A 117 12.93 -6.95 5.92
CA LYS A 117 12.52 -7.66 7.14
C LYS A 117 11.97 -9.06 6.88
N ILE A 118 11.07 -9.20 5.93
CA ILE A 118 10.33 -10.44 5.66
C ILE A 118 10.42 -10.93 4.22
N GLY A 119 11.23 -10.30 3.36
CA GLY A 119 11.38 -10.67 1.94
C GLY A 119 11.81 -12.12 1.73
N PHE A 120 12.50 -12.74 2.70
CA PHE A 120 12.86 -14.15 2.66
C PHE A 120 11.66 -15.12 2.63
N LEU A 121 10.45 -14.64 2.93
CA LEU A 121 9.19 -15.40 2.80
C LEU A 121 8.69 -15.46 1.36
N PHE A 122 9.16 -14.57 0.50
CA PHE A 122 8.74 -14.43 -0.88
C PHE A 122 9.85 -14.90 -1.82
N THR A 123 9.47 -15.62 -2.87
CA THR A 123 10.42 -16.13 -3.88
C THR A 123 10.45 -15.23 -5.13
N ALA A 124 9.78 -14.11 -5.08
CA ALA A 124 9.61 -13.19 -6.19
C ALA A 124 10.78 -12.17 -6.32
N ASN A 125 10.73 -11.36 -7.37
CA ASN A 125 11.76 -10.38 -7.70
C ASN A 125 12.02 -9.38 -6.57
N THR A 126 13.29 -8.97 -6.45
CA THR A 126 13.72 -7.96 -5.48
C THR A 126 13.13 -6.59 -5.85
N PRO A 127 12.47 -5.89 -4.91
CA PRO A 127 11.97 -4.55 -5.13
C PRO A 127 13.09 -3.52 -5.32
N ARG A 128 12.75 -2.35 -5.86
CA ARG A 128 13.69 -1.22 -5.97
C ARG A 128 14.01 -0.68 -4.58
N LYS A 129 15.23 -0.17 -4.43
CA LYS A 129 15.61 0.54 -3.21
C LYS A 129 14.85 1.87 -3.11
N ALA A 130 14.45 2.22 -1.90
CA ALA A 130 13.80 3.50 -1.64
C ALA A 130 14.67 4.69 -2.06
N THR A 131 14.05 5.65 -2.73
CA THR A 131 14.72 6.86 -3.21
C THR A 131 14.60 8.05 -2.24
N VAL A 132 13.63 7.99 -1.30
CA VAL A 132 13.36 9.06 -0.34
C VAL A 132 13.86 8.68 1.06
N PRO A 133 14.43 9.65 1.80
CA PRO A 133 14.79 9.43 3.19
C PRO A 133 13.52 9.26 4.06
N PHE A 134 13.65 8.51 5.15
CA PHE A 134 12.56 8.33 6.10
C PHE A 134 12.22 9.63 6.82
N ASP A 135 10.95 10.04 6.74
CA ASP A 135 10.38 11.16 7.48
C ASP A 135 9.00 10.75 8.00
N GLU A 136 8.96 10.29 9.25
CA GLU A 136 7.74 9.75 9.86
C GLU A 136 6.56 10.73 9.77
N LYS A 137 6.80 12.00 10.16
CA LYS A 137 5.71 13.00 10.23
C LYS A 137 5.12 13.30 8.87
N ARG A 138 5.96 13.52 7.87
CA ARG A 138 5.52 13.81 6.50
C ARG A 138 4.84 12.62 5.86
N PHE A 139 5.37 11.41 6.07
CA PHE A 139 4.79 10.18 5.54
C PHE A 139 3.41 9.94 6.13
N LEU A 140 3.25 10.02 7.46
CA LEU A 140 1.97 9.83 8.13
C LEU A 140 0.94 10.88 7.73
N MET A 141 1.35 12.14 7.58
CA MET A 141 0.45 13.21 7.11
C MET A 141 -0.08 12.90 5.72
N ALA A 142 0.80 12.64 4.75
CA ALA A 142 0.40 12.36 3.38
C ALA A 142 -0.52 11.12 3.26
N LEU A 143 -0.21 10.06 4.01
CA LEU A 143 -1.03 8.83 3.99
C LEU A 143 -2.39 9.02 4.64
N ARG A 144 -2.48 9.75 5.75
CA ARG A 144 -3.75 10.04 6.42
C ARG A 144 -4.65 10.93 5.57
N ASP A 145 -4.10 11.99 4.96
CA ASP A 145 -4.84 12.86 4.07
C ASP A 145 -5.42 12.06 2.89
N LYS A 146 -4.61 11.17 2.32
CA LYS A 146 -5.08 10.30 1.22
C LYS A 146 -6.13 9.29 1.67
N LEU A 147 -5.95 8.67 2.83
CA LEU A 147 -6.87 7.67 3.37
C LEU A 147 -8.28 8.24 3.60
N HIS A 148 -8.40 9.50 4.02
CA HIS A 148 -9.70 10.17 4.21
C HIS A 148 -10.50 10.30 2.92
N GLY A 149 -9.84 10.50 1.78
CA GLY A 149 -10.49 10.64 0.47
C GLY A 149 -10.56 9.36 -0.37
N GLU A 150 -10.01 8.26 0.10
CA GLU A 150 -9.95 7.03 -0.67
C GLU A 150 -11.24 6.21 -0.51
N ASN A 151 -11.78 5.71 -1.63
CA ASN A 151 -12.99 4.87 -1.64
C ASN A 151 -12.71 3.40 -1.94
N ASN A 152 -11.52 3.07 -2.45
CA ASN A 152 -11.14 1.72 -2.77
C ASN A 152 -10.64 0.98 -1.53
N ASP A 153 -11.31 -0.09 -1.12
CA ASP A 153 -11.00 -0.84 0.10
C ASP A 153 -9.59 -1.46 0.09
N LYS A 154 -9.10 -1.89 -1.08
CA LYS A 154 -7.72 -2.40 -1.22
C LYS A 154 -6.69 -1.30 -0.95
N ASN A 155 -6.91 -0.12 -1.50
CA ASN A 155 -6.03 1.02 -1.25
C ASN A 155 -6.11 1.47 0.22
N LYS A 156 -7.30 1.46 0.83
CA LYS A 156 -7.46 1.73 2.28
C LYS A 156 -6.65 0.76 3.11
N SER A 157 -6.74 -0.54 2.81
CA SER A 157 -5.98 -1.59 3.50
C SER A 157 -4.47 -1.38 3.33
N LEU A 158 -4.01 -1.06 2.11
CA LEU A 158 -2.61 -0.77 1.85
C LEU A 158 -2.13 0.46 2.64
N PHE A 159 -2.87 1.59 2.60
CA PHE A 159 -2.48 2.80 3.31
C PHE A 159 -2.50 2.63 4.84
N SER A 160 -3.47 1.91 5.38
CA SER A 160 -3.49 1.56 6.80
C SER A 160 -2.27 0.73 7.20
N SER A 161 -1.94 -0.29 6.40
CA SER A 161 -0.74 -1.10 6.62
C SER A 161 0.57 -0.29 6.53
N MET A 162 0.65 0.65 5.59
CA MET A 162 1.80 1.57 5.48
C MET A 162 1.91 2.48 6.72
N ILE A 163 0.79 2.99 7.25
CA ILE A 163 0.75 3.81 8.46
C ILE A 163 1.27 3.00 9.66
N ASP A 164 0.77 1.78 9.88
CA ASP A 164 1.17 0.92 10.98
C ASP A 164 2.67 0.61 10.94
N MET A 165 3.18 0.31 9.74
CA MET A 165 4.60 0.05 9.53
C MET A 165 5.47 1.28 9.81
N ILE A 166 5.08 2.47 9.30
CA ILE A 166 5.83 3.72 9.50
C ILE A 166 5.88 4.08 10.98
N GLN A 167 4.77 3.95 11.70
CA GLN A 167 4.71 4.18 13.14
C GLN A 167 5.61 3.22 13.92
N TYR A 168 5.67 1.96 13.48
CA TYR A 168 6.56 0.97 14.07
C TYR A 168 8.03 1.32 13.85
N VAL A 169 8.40 1.69 12.61
CA VAL A 169 9.76 2.09 12.25
C VAL A 169 10.18 3.35 13.03
N GLY A 170 9.28 4.33 13.15
CA GLY A 170 9.52 5.58 13.89
C GLY A 170 9.78 5.36 15.39
N LYS A 171 9.02 4.47 16.02
CA LYS A 171 9.13 4.21 17.46
C LYS A 171 10.40 3.45 17.86
N LYS A 172 10.95 2.58 17.01
CA LYS A 172 11.99 1.62 17.43
C LYS A 172 13.39 1.86 16.89
N GLY A 173 13.61 2.77 15.98
CA GLY A 173 14.94 2.90 15.39
C GLY A 173 15.42 1.62 14.67
N LYS A 174 16.62 1.69 14.07
CA LYS A 174 17.15 0.67 13.14
C LYS A 174 17.50 -0.69 13.76
N ASN A 175 17.58 -0.82 15.09
CA ASN A 175 18.17 -2.00 15.79
C ASN A 175 17.17 -2.82 16.61
N ALA A 176 15.87 -2.60 16.49
CA ALA A 176 14.91 -3.39 17.24
C ALA A 176 14.85 -4.83 16.72
N ARG A 177 15.17 -5.79 17.59
CA ARG A 177 14.86 -7.20 17.36
C ARG A 177 13.35 -7.36 17.41
N PHE A 178 12.77 -8.04 16.43
CA PHE A 178 11.37 -8.40 16.48
C PHE A 178 11.23 -9.84 17.03
N PHE A 179 10.21 -10.03 17.83
CA PHE A 179 9.76 -11.34 18.25
C PHE A 179 8.37 -11.54 17.63
N PHE A 180 8.20 -12.67 16.98
CA PHE A 180 6.91 -13.09 16.46
C PHE A 180 6.65 -14.49 17.00
N GLY A 181 5.52 -14.62 17.70
CA GLY A 181 5.15 -15.87 18.33
C GLY A 181 3.75 -15.81 18.90
N THR A 182 3.30 -16.89 19.46
CA THR A 182 2.06 -17.01 20.20
C THR A 182 2.33 -17.79 21.49
N ASN A 183 1.67 -17.38 22.57
CA ASN A 183 1.67 -18.13 23.82
C ASN A 183 0.70 -19.33 23.76
N ASP A 184 -0.20 -19.32 22.77
CA ASP A 184 -1.25 -20.33 22.59
C ASP A 184 -0.94 -21.22 21.37
N PHE A 185 0.27 -21.75 21.28
CA PHE A 185 0.71 -22.57 20.14
C PHE A 185 -0.15 -23.83 19.98
N GLU A 186 -0.66 -24.38 21.08
CA GLU A 186 -1.59 -25.51 21.10
C GLU A 186 -2.85 -25.25 20.28
N TYR A 187 -3.48 -24.06 20.42
CA TYR A 187 -4.65 -23.70 19.61
C TYR A 187 -4.32 -23.53 18.12
N VAL A 188 -3.12 -23.06 17.81
CA VAL A 188 -2.67 -22.99 16.42
C VAL A 188 -2.55 -24.39 15.84
N TRP A 189 -2.03 -25.33 16.63
CA TRP A 189 -1.84 -26.72 16.23
C TRP A 189 -3.18 -27.45 16.06
N GLU A 190 -4.09 -27.31 17.00
CA GLU A 190 -5.44 -27.87 16.91
C GLU A 190 -6.18 -27.39 15.67
N ARG A 191 -6.14 -26.09 15.38
CA ARG A 191 -6.75 -25.51 14.18
C ARG A 191 -6.11 -25.98 12.88
N LEU A 192 -4.82 -26.24 12.89
CA LEU A 192 -4.13 -26.84 11.74
C LEU A 192 -4.56 -28.27 11.50
N ILE A 193 -4.76 -29.06 12.56
CA ILE A 193 -5.27 -30.42 12.49
C ILE A 193 -6.69 -30.42 11.97
N ASP A 194 -7.60 -29.60 12.54
CA ASP A 194 -8.97 -29.42 12.08
C ASP A 194 -9.03 -29.06 10.58
N PHE A 195 -8.19 -28.10 10.15
CA PHE A 195 -8.19 -27.64 8.77
C PHE A 195 -7.68 -28.72 7.77
N ASN A 196 -6.69 -29.52 8.18
CA ASN A 196 -6.08 -30.49 7.28
C ASN A 196 -6.73 -31.88 7.32
N PHE A 197 -7.32 -32.24 8.43
CA PHE A 197 -7.85 -33.59 8.65
C PHE A 197 -9.37 -33.64 8.85
N GLY A 198 -10.03 -32.50 8.99
CA GLY A 198 -11.50 -32.40 9.01
C GLY A 198 -12.17 -33.15 10.17
N ILE A 199 -11.50 -33.21 11.36
CA ILE A 199 -12.03 -33.88 12.56
C ILE A 199 -12.79 -32.88 13.42
#